data_3bfbc30c23dee2fc257d3a660d75f0b2
#
_entry.id   3bfbc30c23dee2fc257d3a660d75f0b2
#
_cell.length_a   1.000
_cell.length_b   1.000
_cell.length_c   1.000
_cell.angle_alpha   90.00
_cell.angle_beta   90.00
_cell.angle_gamma   90.00
#
_symmetry.space_group_name_H-M   'P 1'
#
loop_
_entity.id
_entity.type
_entity.pdbx_description
1 polymer ?
#
loop_
_entity_poly.entity_id
_entity_poly.type
_entity_poly.pdbx_seq_one_letter_code
_entity_poly.pdbx_strand_id
1 'polypeptide(L)'
;MAKYINPAKVVTGVCRFSYANLWEAKAMDENSKPKYSVSLIIPKSDTKTIEKIRAAIQAAYEEGQGKLKGNSKSVPALTSIKTPLRDGDLERPDDEAYANSYFVNANSITAPGIVDAACQPILEHSEIYSGVYGRASITFYAFNTKTSRGIACGLQNVQKIWDGEPLGGHSRAEDDFATAEDEDFLN
;
A
#
# COMPACT_ATOMS: atom_id res chain seq x y z
N MET A 1 6.20 31.25 7.62
CA MET A 1 5.01 30.46 8.00
C MET A 1 5.44 29.03 8.25
N ALA A 2 5.08 28.46 9.39
CA ALA A 2 5.28 27.05 9.63
C ALA A 2 4.44 26.24 8.63
N LYS A 3 5.08 25.29 7.95
CA LYS A 3 4.40 24.39 7.03
C LYS A 3 3.44 23.49 7.83
N TYR A 4 2.17 23.51 7.48
CA TYR A 4 1.21 22.60 8.11
C TYR A 4 1.67 21.15 7.88
N ILE A 5 1.84 20.42 8.97
CA ILE A 5 2.18 19.00 8.92
C ILE A 5 0.90 18.23 9.26
N ASN A 6 0.39 17.46 8.29
CA ASN A 6 -0.78 16.61 8.53
C ASN A 6 -0.36 15.43 9.41
N PRO A 7 -0.87 15.33 10.65
CA PRO A 7 -0.48 14.24 11.57
C PRO A 7 -0.97 12.86 11.10
N ALA A 8 -1.91 12.79 10.17
CA ALA A 8 -2.41 11.56 9.60
C ALA A 8 -1.63 11.12 8.34
N LYS A 9 -0.61 11.89 7.91
CA LYS A 9 0.25 11.54 6.77
C LYS A 9 1.52 10.83 7.24
N VAL A 10 1.85 9.74 6.56
CA VAL A 10 3.08 8.97 6.80
C VAL A 10 3.85 8.81 5.51
N VAL A 11 5.17 9.01 5.56
CA VAL A 11 6.11 8.52 4.55
C VAL A 11 6.77 7.28 5.15
N THR A 12 6.56 6.13 4.52
CA THR A 12 7.05 4.85 5.04
C THR A 12 8.57 4.73 4.90
N GLY A 13 9.16 3.80 5.64
CA GLY A 13 10.46 3.23 5.28
C GLY A 13 10.34 2.37 4.03
N VAL A 14 11.40 1.65 3.69
CA VAL A 14 11.38 0.72 2.56
C VAL A 14 10.46 -0.45 2.89
N CYS A 15 9.47 -0.68 2.05
CA CYS A 15 8.54 -1.79 2.15
C CYS A 15 8.43 -2.49 0.79
N ARG A 16 7.86 -3.69 0.77
CA ARG A 16 7.64 -4.42 -0.46
C ARG A 16 6.24 -4.13 -0.99
N PHE A 17 6.11 -3.91 -2.29
CA PHE A 17 4.82 -3.66 -2.93
C PHE A 17 4.23 -4.97 -3.44
N SER A 18 2.97 -5.21 -3.12
CA SER A 18 2.20 -6.34 -3.62
C SER A 18 0.84 -5.85 -4.13
N TYR A 19 0.23 -6.63 -5.00
CA TYR A 19 -1.04 -6.24 -5.66
C TYR A 19 -0.98 -4.80 -6.19
N ALA A 20 0.12 -4.49 -6.88
CA ALA A 20 0.40 -3.14 -7.37
C ALA A 20 -0.41 -2.82 -8.62
N ASN A 21 -1.33 -1.87 -8.50
CA ASN A 21 -2.13 -1.30 -9.59
C ASN A 21 -1.86 0.20 -9.61
N LEU A 22 -0.63 0.57 -9.96
CA LEU A 22 -0.11 1.93 -9.82
C LEU A 22 -0.11 2.71 -11.14
N TRP A 23 -0.10 2.01 -12.28
CA TRP A 23 -0.16 2.62 -13.59
C TRP A 23 -1.57 2.75 -14.12
N GLU A 24 -2.43 1.79 -13.79
CA GLU A 24 -3.82 1.76 -14.23
C GLU A 24 -4.74 1.54 -13.03
N ALA A 25 -5.82 2.29 -13.00
CA ALA A 25 -6.87 2.09 -12.00
C ALA A 25 -7.63 0.80 -12.28
N LYS A 26 -7.92 0.04 -11.24
CA LYS A 26 -8.63 -1.23 -11.35
C LYS A 26 -9.87 -1.24 -10.46
N ALA A 27 -10.99 -1.67 -11.02
CA ALA A 27 -12.23 -1.88 -10.25
C ALA A 27 -12.20 -3.25 -9.59
N MET A 28 -12.67 -3.33 -8.34
CA MET A 28 -12.79 -4.59 -7.62
C MET A 28 -13.97 -5.44 -8.13
N ASP A 29 -15.03 -4.77 -8.58
CA ASP A 29 -16.23 -5.39 -9.14
C ASP A 29 -16.90 -4.43 -10.14
N GLU A 30 -17.98 -4.89 -10.78
CA GLU A 30 -18.72 -4.09 -11.78
C GLU A 30 -19.35 -2.81 -11.23
N ASN A 31 -19.59 -2.75 -9.93
CA ASN A 31 -20.23 -1.63 -9.25
C ASN A 31 -19.26 -0.67 -8.58
N SER A 32 -17.97 -1.02 -8.53
CA SER A 32 -16.93 -0.21 -7.91
C SER A 32 -16.29 0.75 -8.90
N LYS A 33 -15.93 1.95 -8.43
CA LYS A 33 -15.08 2.85 -9.23
C LYS A 33 -13.67 2.29 -9.33
N PRO A 34 -13.03 2.35 -10.49
CA PRO A 34 -11.62 1.99 -10.62
C PRO A 34 -10.74 2.85 -9.71
N LYS A 35 -9.78 2.20 -9.05
CA LYS A 35 -8.81 2.86 -8.16
C LYS A 35 -7.41 2.35 -8.40
N TYR A 36 -6.45 3.24 -8.24
CA TYR A 36 -5.05 2.87 -8.08
C TYR A 36 -4.86 2.31 -6.68
N SER A 37 -4.10 1.25 -6.53
CA SER A 37 -3.94 0.58 -5.24
C SER A 37 -2.62 -0.16 -5.14
N VAL A 38 -2.22 -0.41 -3.91
CA VAL A 38 -1.04 -1.21 -3.57
C VAL A 38 -1.19 -1.75 -2.15
N SER A 39 -0.70 -2.96 -1.93
CA SER A 39 -0.49 -3.50 -0.59
C SER A 39 0.96 -3.25 -0.19
N LEU A 40 1.16 -2.50 0.87
CA LEU A 40 2.48 -2.17 1.39
C LEU A 40 2.83 -3.16 2.49
N ILE A 41 3.83 -4.02 2.23
CA ILE A 41 4.30 -5.03 3.18
C ILE A 41 5.44 -4.43 3.98
N ILE A 42 5.23 -4.24 5.29
CA ILE A 42 6.14 -3.57 6.18
C ILE A 42 6.72 -4.58 7.16
N PRO A 43 8.04 -4.81 7.16
CA PRO A 43 8.64 -5.75 8.11
C PRO A 43 8.32 -5.36 9.55
N LYS A 44 8.02 -6.34 10.40
CA LYS A 44 7.78 -6.09 11.83
C LYS A 44 9.01 -5.50 12.53
N SER A 45 10.20 -5.68 11.97
CA SER A 45 11.43 -5.07 12.43
C SER A 45 11.51 -3.57 12.18
N ASP A 46 10.73 -3.03 11.22
CA ASP A 46 10.64 -1.59 10.99
C ASP A 46 9.65 -0.95 11.97
N THR A 47 10.02 -0.94 13.24
CA THR A 47 9.20 -0.41 14.32
C THR A 47 8.89 1.08 14.14
N LYS A 48 9.81 1.82 13.54
CA LYS A 48 9.66 3.26 13.30
C LYS A 48 8.48 3.57 12.36
N THR A 49 8.40 2.88 11.23
CA THR A 49 7.26 3.03 10.30
C THR A 49 5.96 2.58 10.95
N ILE A 50 5.97 1.45 11.66
CA ILE A 50 4.79 0.91 12.33
C ILE A 50 4.25 1.89 13.39
N GLU A 51 5.13 2.48 14.18
CA GLU A 51 4.74 3.49 15.19
C GLU A 51 4.16 4.74 14.55
N LYS A 52 4.76 5.22 13.44
CA LYS A 52 4.23 6.35 12.68
C LYS A 52 2.83 6.06 12.15
N ILE A 53 2.62 4.88 11.61
CA ILE A 53 1.30 4.45 11.09
C ILE A 53 0.28 4.40 12.22
N ARG A 54 0.62 3.83 13.36
CA ARG A 54 -0.28 3.77 14.52
C ARG A 54 -0.65 5.15 15.03
N ALA A 55 0.32 6.05 15.12
CA ALA A 55 0.09 7.45 15.51
C ALA A 55 -0.79 8.18 14.51
N ALA A 56 -0.60 7.96 13.21
CA ALA A 56 -1.39 8.56 12.16
C ALA A 56 -2.84 8.02 12.15
N ILE A 57 -3.04 6.74 12.42
CA ILE A 57 -4.37 6.13 12.57
C ILE A 57 -5.09 6.76 13.77
N GLN A 58 -4.40 6.92 14.89
CA GLN A 58 -4.96 7.58 16.08
C GLN A 58 -5.35 9.03 15.79
N ALA A 59 -4.50 9.77 15.07
CA ALA A 59 -4.79 11.14 14.65
C ALA A 59 -6.02 11.22 13.74
N ALA A 60 -6.13 10.31 12.77
CA ALA A 60 -7.28 10.22 11.88
C ALA A 60 -8.56 9.87 12.65
N TYR A 61 -8.46 9.00 13.63
CA TYR A 61 -9.58 8.66 14.52
C TYR A 61 -10.07 9.88 15.31
N GLU A 62 -9.17 10.62 15.94
CA GLU A 62 -9.50 11.80 16.74
C GLU A 62 -10.12 12.90 15.89
N GLU A 63 -9.57 13.15 14.70
CA GLU A 63 -10.10 14.15 13.77
C GLU A 63 -11.45 13.73 13.18
N GLY A 64 -11.66 12.43 12.96
CA GLY A 64 -12.86 11.89 12.33
C GLY A 64 -13.96 11.43 13.27
N GLN A 65 -13.94 11.79 14.54
CA GLN A 65 -14.93 11.32 15.52
C GLN A 65 -16.38 11.66 15.15
N GLY A 66 -16.62 12.85 14.63
CA GLY A 66 -17.94 13.26 14.18
C GLY A 66 -18.46 12.38 13.04
N LYS A 67 -17.60 12.03 12.11
CA LYS A 67 -17.94 11.16 10.97
C LYS A 67 -18.18 9.71 11.43
N LEU A 68 -17.33 9.22 12.33
CA LEU A 68 -17.46 7.86 12.87
C LEU A 68 -18.69 7.71 13.74
N LYS A 69 -19.07 8.74 14.47
CA LYS A 69 -20.29 8.77 15.25
C LYS A 69 -21.53 8.67 14.35
N GLY A 70 -21.57 9.47 13.28
CA GLY A 70 -22.73 9.54 12.40
C GLY A 70 -24.03 9.76 13.18
N ASN A 71 -25.00 8.89 12.97
CA ASN A 71 -26.29 8.90 13.66
C ASN A 71 -26.32 8.06 14.95
N SER A 72 -25.16 7.54 15.39
CA SER A 72 -25.04 6.73 16.60
C SER A 72 -25.09 7.60 17.86
N LYS A 73 -25.37 6.99 19.01
CA LYS A 73 -25.43 7.68 20.30
C LYS A 73 -24.06 8.12 20.80
N SER A 74 -22.99 7.42 20.39
CA SER A 74 -21.63 7.69 20.84
C SER A 74 -20.62 7.38 19.72
N VAL A 75 -19.40 7.92 19.86
CA VAL A 75 -18.29 7.60 18.96
C VAL A 75 -17.85 6.15 19.26
N PRO A 76 -17.76 5.28 18.24
CA PRO A 76 -17.28 3.91 18.45
C PRO A 76 -15.80 3.93 18.86
N ALA A 77 -15.40 2.97 19.69
CA ALA A 77 -14.01 2.82 20.06
C ALA A 77 -13.15 2.42 18.85
N LEU A 78 -11.91 2.87 18.81
CA LEU A 78 -10.99 2.54 17.73
C LEU A 78 -10.82 1.02 17.53
N THR A 79 -10.87 0.25 18.61
CA THR A 79 -10.78 -1.21 18.58
C THR A 79 -12.01 -1.90 17.99
N SER A 80 -13.14 -1.20 17.87
CA SER A 80 -14.40 -1.74 17.35
C SER A 80 -14.66 -1.42 15.88
N ILE A 81 -13.82 -0.62 15.26
CA ILE A 81 -13.95 -0.22 13.86
C ILE A 81 -12.83 -0.82 13.01
N LYS A 82 -12.99 -0.79 11.69
CA LYS A 82 -11.97 -1.28 10.78
C LYS A 82 -10.74 -0.37 10.80
N THR A 83 -9.58 -0.97 10.92
CA THR A 83 -8.30 -0.26 10.85
C THR A 83 -7.45 -0.83 9.72
N PRO A 84 -6.65 0.01 9.04
CA PRO A 84 -5.94 -0.43 7.83
C PRO A 84 -4.63 -1.17 8.09
N LEU A 85 -4.08 -1.11 9.30
CA LEU A 85 -2.85 -1.83 9.66
C LEU A 85 -3.21 -3.27 10.05
N ARG A 86 -2.71 -4.24 9.26
CA ARG A 86 -3.05 -5.64 9.40
C ARG A 86 -1.81 -6.49 9.61
N ASP A 87 -1.95 -7.57 10.36
CA ASP A 87 -0.86 -8.51 10.62
C ASP A 87 -0.83 -9.60 9.54
N GLY A 88 0.26 -9.64 8.78
CA GLY A 88 0.43 -10.60 7.70
C GLY A 88 0.48 -12.05 8.16
N ASP A 89 1.04 -12.33 9.33
CA ASP A 89 1.10 -13.67 9.88
C ASP A 89 -0.29 -14.20 10.27
N LEU A 90 -1.20 -13.32 10.66
CA LEU A 90 -2.57 -13.68 11.05
C LEU A 90 -3.53 -13.72 9.88
N GLU A 91 -3.45 -12.76 8.96
CA GLU A 91 -4.42 -12.60 7.88
C GLU A 91 -3.99 -13.24 6.57
N ARG A 92 -2.70 -13.48 6.38
CA ARG A 92 -2.12 -14.10 5.18
C ARG A 92 -1.06 -15.15 5.54
N PRO A 93 -1.43 -16.15 6.38
CA PRO A 93 -0.45 -17.11 6.89
C PRO A 93 0.18 -18.00 5.82
N ASP A 94 -0.48 -18.18 4.68
CA ASP A 94 -0.01 -19.02 3.58
C ASP A 94 0.79 -18.25 2.52
N ASP A 95 0.96 -16.93 2.69
CA ASP A 95 1.71 -16.09 1.76
C ASP A 95 3.05 -15.68 2.39
N GLU A 96 4.13 -16.27 1.89
CA GLU A 96 5.50 -16.02 2.40
C GLU A 96 5.91 -14.54 2.31
N ALA A 97 5.39 -13.81 1.33
CA ALA A 97 5.70 -12.39 1.18
C ALA A 97 5.23 -11.55 2.37
N TYR A 98 4.22 -12.02 3.09
CA TYR A 98 3.64 -11.35 4.26
C TYR A 98 4.17 -11.86 5.59
N ALA A 99 5.05 -12.87 5.58
CA ALA A 99 5.62 -13.43 6.80
C ALA A 99 6.42 -12.39 7.58
N ASN A 100 6.28 -12.40 8.91
CA ASN A 100 6.94 -11.46 9.82
C ASN A 100 6.73 -9.98 9.45
N SER A 101 5.57 -9.68 8.88
CA SER A 101 5.25 -8.33 8.38
C SER A 101 3.84 -7.91 8.77
N TYR A 102 3.68 -6.60 8.94
CA TYR A 102 2.38 -5.95 8.84
C TYR A 102 2.15 -5.53 7.38
N PHE A 103 0.92 -5.24 7.02
CA PHE A 103 0.63 -4.66 5.72
C PHE A 103 -0.50 -3.63 5.80
N VAL A 104 -0.46 -2.71 4.86
CA VAL A 104 -1.47 -1.67 4.68
C VAL A 104 -1.88 -1.64 3.22
N ASN A 105 -3.19 -1.73 2.97
CA ASN A 105 -3.73 -1.55 1.62
C ASN A 105 -4.07 -0.07 1.43
N ALA A 106 -3.40 0.58 0.50
CA ALA A 106 -3.60 1.98 0.17
C ALA A 106 -4.20 2.11 -1.22
N ASN A 107 -5.11 3.06 -1.40
CA ASN A 107 -5.74 3.29 -2.70
C ASN A 107 -6.02 4.78 -2.95
N SER A 108 -6.26 5.11 -4.22
CA SER A 108 -6.62 6.46 -4.65
C SER A 108 -7.39 6.41 -5.96
N ILE A 109 -8.32 7.33 -6.16
CA ILE A 109 -8.96 7.55 -7.46
C ILE A 109 -8.07 8.38 -8.39
N THR A 110 -7.06 9.07 -7.83
CA THR A 110 -6.09 9.88 -8.58
C THR A 110 -4.80 9.09 -8.77
N ALA A 111 -4.21 9.16 -9.95
CA ALA A 111 -2.93 8.49 -10.23
C ALA A 111 -1.84 8.98 -9.27
N PRO A 112 -1.12 8.06 -8.60
CA PRO A 112 -0.01 8.43 -7.74
C PRO A 112 1.18 8.95 -8.56
N GLY A 113 1.96 9.87 -7.99
CA GLY A 113 3.27 10.19 -8.52
C GLY A 113 4.22 9.01 -8.28
N ILE A 114 5.01 8.66 -9.29
CA ILE A 114 5.93 7.52 -9.22
C ILE A 114 7.31 8.00 -9.59
N VAL A 115 8.23 7.91 -8.65
CA VAL A 115 9.63 8.35 -8.83
C VAL A 115 10.61 7.23 -8.50
N ASP A 116 11.83 7.37 -9.02
CA ASP A 116 12.95 6.50 -8.67
C ASP A 116 13.65 6.96 -7.38
N ALA A 117 14.74 6.28 -7.02
CA ALA A 117 15.52 6.61 -5.83
C ALA A 117 16.14 8.02 -5.88
N ALA A 118 16.36 8.57 -7.07
CA ALA A 118 16.85 9.94 -7.27
C ALA A 118 15.72 10.97 -7.39
N CYS A 119 14.48 10.60 -7.07
CA CYS A 119 13.28 11.44 -7.18
C CYS A 119 12.99 11.90 -8.61
N GLN A 120 13.41 11.13 -9.60
CA GLN A 120 13.07 11.38 -11.00
C GLN A 120 11.84 10.58 -11.41
N PRO A 121 10.91 11.16 -12.19
CA PRO A 121 9.73 10.42 -12.63
C PRO A 121 10.10 9.14 -13.37
N ILE A 122 9.44 8.04 -13.03
CA ILE A 122 9.54 6.78 -13.74
C ILE A 122 8.50 6.77 -14.85
N LEU A 123 8.92 6.57 -16.09
CA LEU A 123 8.05 6.52 -17.26
C LEU A 123 7.85 5.09 -17.78
N GLU A 124 8.81 4.21 -17.52
CA GLU A 124 8.74 2.80 -17.90
C GLU A 124 7.83 2.02 -16.95
N HIS A 125 6.70 1.53 -17.46
CA HIS A 125 5.73 0.79 -16.65
C HIS A 125 6.29 -0.49 -16.05
N SER A 126 7.23 -1.15 -16.75
CA SER A 126 7.88 -2.37 -16.28
C SER A 126 8.76 -2.18 -15.04
N GLU A 127 9.13 -0.94 -14.71
CA GLU A 127 9.92 -0.64 -13.51
C GLU A 127 9.13 -0.82 -12.21
N ILE A 128 7.81 -0.75 -12.26
CA ILE A 128 6.93 -0.93 -11.10
C ILE A 128 6.06 -2.17 -11.32
N TYR A 129 6.22 -3.12 -10.45
CA TYR A 129 5.50 -4.39 -10.48
C TYR A 129 5.35 -4.92 -9.05
N SER A 130 4.48 -5.89 -8.84
CA SER A 130 4.36 -6.56 -7.54
C SER A 130 5.64 -7.33 -7.22
N GLY A 131 6.31 -6.94 -6.15
CA GLY A 131 7.60 -7.48 -5.73
C GLY A 131 8.69 -6.44 -5.58
N VAL A 132 8.55 -5.23 -6.16
CA VAL A 132 9.53 -4.16 -5.98
C VAL A 132 9.55 -3.67 -4.54
N TYR A 133 10.68 -3.11 -4.14
CA TYR A 133 10.86 -2.44 -2.85
C TYR A 133 10.85 -0.93 -3.03
N GLY A 134 10.11 -0.25 -2.19
CA GLY A 134 10.03 1.19 -2.26
C GLY A 134 9.39 1.82 -1.04
N ARG A 135 9.20 3.11 -1.12
CA ARG A 135 8.55 3.92 -0.08
C ARG A 135 7.26 4.49 -0.63
N ALA A 136 6.33 4.78 0.26
CA ALA A 136 5.06 5.40 -0.12
C ALA A 136 4.72 6.53 0.84
N SER A 137 4.09 7.56 0.30
CA SER A 137 3.41 8.56 1.12
C SER A 137 1.92 8.24 1.14
N ILE A 138 1.39 8.09 2.34
CA ILE A 138 0.02 7.65 2.59
C ILE A 138 -0.64 8.58 3.61
N THR A 139 -1.96 8.70 3.53
CA THR A 139 -2.74 9.50 4.45
C THR A 139 -3.91 8.70 4.97
N PHE A 140 -4.09 8.70 6.28
CA PHE A 140 -5.18 7.99 6.93
C PHE A 140 -6.38 8.93 7.13
N TYR A 141 -7.58 8.39 7.00
CA TYR A 141 -8.81 9.16 7.18
C TYR A 141 -9.96 8.28 7.66
N ALA A 142 -10.86 8.86 8.44
CA ALA A 142 -12.07 8.18 8.88
C ALA A 142 -13.10 8.09 7.76
N PHE A 143 -13.81 6.97 7.69
CA PHE A 143 -14.92 6.78 6.78
C PHE A 143 -16.12 6.17 7.50
N ASN A 144 -17.31 6.48 6.99
CA ASN A 144 -18.57 5.89 7.47
C ASN A 144 -19.49 5.70 6.28
N THR A 145 -19.72 4.46 5.92
CA THR A 145 -20.62 4.07 4.82
C THR A 145 -21.80 3.29 5.36
N LYS A 146 -22.77 2.96 4.50
CA LYS A 146 -23.95 2.16 4.90
C LYS A 146 -23.58 0.79 5.46
N THR A 147 -22.47 0.22 5.01
CA THR A 147 -22.06 -1.17 5.33
C THR A 147 -20.91 -1.25 6.32
N SER A 148 -20.11 -0.20 6.47
CA SER A 148 -18.94 -0.24 7.35
C SER A 148 -18.44 1.15 7.72
N ARG A 149 -17.69 1.21 8.80
CA ARG A 149 -16.97 2.41 9.23
C ARG A 149 -15.61 2.04 9.81
N GLY A 150 -14.67 2.95 9.70
CA GLY A 150 -13.32 2.73 10.16
C GLY A 150 -12.36 3.80 9.69
N ILE A 151 -11.09 3.44 9.70
CA ILE A 151 -10.01 4.24 9.16
C ILE A 151 -9.52 3.60 7.86
N ALA A 152 -9.39 4.39 6.82
CA ALA A 152 -8.87 3.98 5.52
C ALA A 152 -7.51 4.62 5.26
N CYS A 153 -6.79 4.10 4.27
CA CYS A 153 -5.49 4.58 3.85
C CYS A 153 -5.54 5.06 2.41
N GLY A 154 -5.31 6.35 2.21
CA GLY A 154 -5.18 6.97 0.91
C GLY A 154 -3.75 6.93 0.39
N LEU A 155 -3.56 6.57 -0.88
CA LEU A 155 -2.27 6.56 -1.54
C LEU A 155 -2.01 7.93 -2.19
N GLN A 156 -0.82 8.48 -1.98
CA GLN A 156 -0.41 9.74 -2.60
C GLN A 156 0.68 9.52 -3.65
N ASN A 157 1.88 9.13 -3.22
CA ASN A 157 3.03 8.95 -4.09
C ASN A 157 3.83 7.72 -3.71
N VAL A 158 4.60 7.20 -4.65
CA VAL A 158 5.52 6.07 -4.41
C VAL A 158 6.91 6.38 -4.95
N GLN A 159 7.90 5.83 -4.27
CA GLN A 159 9.31 5.91 -4.68
C GLN A 159 9.87 4.49 -4.74
N LYS A 160 10.28 4.06 -5.93
CA LYS A 160 10.99 2.78 -6.08
C LYS A 160 12.42 2.91 -5.58
N ILE A 161 12.86 1.98 -4.76
CA ILE A 161 14.23 1.93 -4.23
C ILE A 161 15.01 0.77 -4.85
N TRP A 162 14.45 -0.45 -4.86
CA TRP A 162 15.11 -1.65 -5.38
C TRP A 162 14.15 -2.53 -6.16
N ASP A 163 14.71 -3.28 -7.09
CA ASP A 163 14.01 -4.41 -7.68
C ASP A 163 13.89 -5.55 -6.67
N GLY A 164 12.87 -6.38 -6.85
CA GLY A 164 12.66 -7.59 -6.08
C GLY A 164 12.13 -8.68 -6.98
N GLU A 165 12.05 -9.90 -6.46
CA GLU A 165 11.43 -10.99 -7.20
C GLU A 165 9.95 -10.70 -7.43
N PRO A 166 9.43 -10.87 -8.67
CA PRO A 166 8.01 -10.68 -8.94
C PRO A 166 7.13 -11.56 -8.05
N LEU A 167 6.04 -10.97 -7.56
CA LEU A 167 4.99 -11.68 -6.84
C LEU A 167 3.80 -11.89 -7.80
N GLY A 168 3.07 -12.98 -7.67
CA GLY A 168 1.82 -13.18 -8.40
C GLY A 168 1.91 -14.01 -9.68
N GLY A 169 2.87 -14.88 -9.82
CA GLY A 169 2.86 -15.97 -10.79
C GLY A 169 3.26 -15.63 -12.23
N HIS A 170 3.67 -14.39 -12.49
CA HIS A 170 4.31 -14.03 -13.76
C HIS A 170 5.82 -13.93 -13.54
N SER A 171 6.55 -14.88 -14.15
CA SER A 171 7.99 -14.76 -14.27
C SER A 171 8.36 -13.65 -15.26
N ARG A 172 9.54 -13.09 -15.11
CA ARG A 172 10.08 -12.16 -16.10
C ARG A 172 10.63 -12.95 -17.27
N ALA A 173 10.52 -12.39 -18.47
CA ALA A 173 11.05 -13.06 -19.66
C ALA A 173 12.54 -13.36 -19.54
N GLU A 174 13.30 -12.49 -18.89
CA GLU A 174 14.73 -12.67 -18.64
C GLU A 174 15.04 -13.83 -17.69
N ASP A 175 14.09 -14.18 -16.82
CA ASP A 175 14.22 -15.32 -15.90
C ASP A 175 13.84 -16.64 -16.54
N ASP A 176 12.92 -16.60 -17.52
CA ASP A 176 12.44 -17.78 -18.23
C ASP A 176 13.32 -18.19 -19.41
N PHE A 177 13.97 -17.20 -20.04
CA PHE A 177 14.72 -17.42 -21.26
C PHE A 177 16.18 -17.00 -21.10
N ALA A 178 17.10 -17.88 -21.48
CA ALA A 178 18.48 -17.51 -21.70
C ALA A 178 18.62 -16.83 -23.08
N THR A 179 19.79 -16.30 -23.38
CA THR A 179 20.05 -15.79 -24.71
C THR A 179 20.04 -16.93 -25.72
N ALA A 180 19.66 -16.64 -26.97
CA ALA A 180 19.62 -17.67 -28.02
C ALA A 180 20.97 -18.33 -28.31
N GLU A 181 22.05 -17.73 -27.84
CA GLU A 181 23.41 -18.30 -27.93
C GLU A 181 23.72 -19.32 -26.83
N ASP A 182 22.99 -19.23 -25.70
CA ASP A 182 23.21 -20.08 -24.52
C ASP A 182 22.30 -21.33 -24.51
N GLU A 183 21.22 -21.33 -25.29
CA GLU A 183 20.30 -22.46 -25.38
C GLU A 183 20.41 -23.16 -26.75
N ASP A 184 20.72 -24.45 -26.73
CA ASP A 184 20.70 -25.28 -27.91
C ASP A 184 19.30 -25.89 -28.13
N PHE A 185 18.35 -25.07 -28.62
CA PHE A 185 16.99 -25.51 -28.91
C PHE A 185 16.78 -25.97 -30.36
N LEU A 186 17.87 -26.23 -31.07
CA LEU A 186 17.83 -26.74 -32.45
C LEU A 186 18.13 -28.22 -32.58
N ASN A 187 18.30 -28.91 -31.46
CA ASN A 187 18.52 -30.38 -31.41
C ASN A 187 17.30 -31.14 -30.95
#